data_33c7c05b72262657170ec6ebae38fec7
#
_entry.id   33c7c05b72262657170ec6ebae38fec7
#
_cell.length_a   1.000
_cell.length_b   1.000
_cell.length_c   1.000
_cell.angle_alpha   90.00
_cell.angle_beta   90.00
_cell.angle_gamma   90.00
#
_symmetry.space_group_name_H-M   'P 1'
#
loop_
_entity.id
_entity.type
_entity.pdbx_description
1 polymer ?
#
loop_
_entity_poly.entity_id
_entity_poly.type
_entity_poly.pdbx_seq_one_letter_code
_entity_poly.pdbx_strand_id
1 'polypeptide(L)'
;FINPSHRYIQYIGRISHKTPDAIRFNYPGVQIRASFRGTSLKMYAKPMSGFFMVKIDNAAPFKISFNSPSDSIVTLATALNDTVHTATIMNVIEAFHRQPEFKGFLLDKGKNLVSPPNLPQRKIEFIGNSITCGYGIESVEASDPFTEETENLYYTYAAITARNLHAQHFVIARSGIGIYRNYNGPREGSPDCMPAMYNQTLFNDSSEIWDFSRYIPDVVCINLGTNDTSTPGYCLLYTSDAADDLT
;
A
#
# COMPACT_ATOMS: atom_id res chain seq x y z
N PHE A 1 -24.06 -4.62 8.04
CA PHE A 1 -22.80 -3.87 8.19
C PHE A 1 -21.80 -4.71 8.98
N ILE A 2 -20.55 -4.74 8.54
CA ILE A 2 -19.43 -5.41 9.20
C ILE A 2 -18.40 -4.36 9.59
N ASN A 3 -18.13 -4.27 10.88
CA ASN A 3 -17.13 -3.34 11.44
C ASN A 3 -15.72 -3.67 10.96
N PRO A 4 -14.85 -2.68 10.70
CA PRO A 4 -13.48 -2.91 10.25
C PRO A 4 -12.60 -3.71 11.23
N SER A 5 -12.97 -3.73 12.52
CA SER A 5 -12.28 -4.54 13.54
C SER A 5 -12.79 -5.99 13.64
N HIS A 6 -13.66 -6.42 12.71
CA HIS A 6 -14.20 -7.78 12.74
C HIS A 6 -13.09 -8.82 12.60
N ARG A 7 -13.08 -9.85 13.47
CA ARG A 7 -11.99 -10.86 13.57
C ARG A 7 -11.68 -11.65 12.28
N TYR A 8 -12.59 -11.65 11.31
CA TYR A 8 -12.42 -12.32 10.03
C TYR A 8 -11.95 -11.38 8.91
N ILE A 9 -11.61 -10.15 9.25
CA ILE A 9 -10.89 -9.27 8.33
C ILE A 9 -9.40 -9.38 8.62
N GLN A 10 -8.63 -9.72 7.60
CA GLN A 10 -7.17 -9.80 7.66
C GLN A 10 -6.56 -8.58 6.99
N TYR A 11 -5.54 -8.03 7.60
CA TYR A 11 -4.79 -6.90 7.07
C TYR A 11 -3.33 -7.30 6.83
N ILE A 12 -2.77 -6.84 5.70
CA ILE A 12 -1.34 -6.94 5.40
C ILE A 12 -0.86 -5.52 5.09
N GLY A 13 0.20 -5.05 5.72
CA GLY A 13 0.71 -3.69 5.65
C GLY A 13 0.55 -2.92 6.95
N ARG A 14 1.11 -1.72 7.00
CA ARG A 14 1.01 -0.87 8.20
C ARG A 14 -0.36 -0.21 8.27
N ILE A 15 -1.04 -0.47 9.37
CA ILE A 15 -2.37 0.08 9.66
C ILE A 15 -2.41 0.65 11.06
N SER A 16 -3.15 1.73 11.22
CA SER A 16 -3.45 2.37 12.50
C SER A 16 -4.85 2.03 12.97
N HIS A 17 -4.96 1.66 14.24
CA HIS A 17 -6.21 1.38 14.95
C HIS A 17 -6.62 2.53 15.90
N LYS A 18 -6.00 3.70 15.81
CA LYS A 18 -6.29 4.83 16.71
C LYS A 18 -7.71 5.38 16.55
N THR A 19 -8.34 5.15 15.40
CA THR A 19 -9.74 5.52 15.15
C THR A 19 -10.64 4.32 15.43
N PRO A 20 -11.59 4.38 16.38
CA PRO A 20 -12.36 3.20 16.83
C PRO A 20 -13.16 2.51 15.71
N ASP A 21 -13.73 3.28 14.78
CA ASP A 21 -14.62 2.79 13.74
C ASP A 21 -14.00 2.82 12.34
N ALA A 22 -12.67 2.95 12.25
CA ALA A 22 -11.95 2.97 10.99
C ALA A 22 -10.53 2.42 11.13
N ILE A 23 -10.04 1.77 10.09
CA ILE A 23 -8.64 1.41 9.93
C ILE A 23 -8.00 2.42 8.97
N ARG A 24 -6.97 3.11 9.44
CA ARG A 24 -6.22 4.12 8.66
C ARG A 24 -4.93 3.52 8.12
N PHE A 25 -4.55 3.93 6.93
CA PHE A 25 -3.30 3.54 6.28
C PHE A 25 -2.94 4.60 5.21
N ASN A 26 -1.68 4.68 4.84
CA ASN A 26 -1.24 5.56 3.76
C ASN A 26 -0.05 5.02 2.95
N TYR A 27 0.63 3.98 3.43
CA TYR A 27 1.58 3.27 2.58
C TYR A 27 0.85 2.54 1.45
N PRO A 28 1.43 2.48 0.24
CA PRO A 28 0.86 1.69 -0.84
C PRO A 28 0.96 0.20 -0.53
N GLY A 29 0.10 -0.61 -1.14
CA GLY A 29 0.13 -2.06 -0.98
C GLY A 29 -0.55 -2.62 0.27
N VAL A 30 -1.16 -1.79 1.11
CA VAL A 30 -1.97 -2.30 2.23
C VAL A 30 -3.13 -3.11 1.69
N GLN A 31 -3.26 -4.36 2.17
CA GLN A 31 -4.34 -5.26 1.78
C GLN A 31 -5.37 -5.42 2.88
N ILE A 32 -6.63 -5.48 2.47
CA ILE A 32 -7.80 -5.84 3.28
C ILE A 32 -8.35 -7.12 2.67
N ARG A 33 -8.40 -8.20 3.44
CA ARG A 33 -8.88 -9.52 2.98
C ARG A 33 -10.01 -10.02 3.85
N ALA A 34 -11.04 -10.56 3.22
CA ALA A 34 -12.16 -11.16 3.94
C ALA A 34 -12.78 -12.29 3.11
N SER A 35 -13.34 -13.29 3.78
CA SER A 35 -14.24 -14.25 3.16
C SER A 35 -15.65 -14.02 3.65
N PHE A 36 -16.63 -14.09 2.76
CA PHE A 36 -18.03 -13.81 3.05
C PHE A 36 -18.95 -14.82 2.35
N ARG A 37 -20.14 -15.00 2.90
CA ARG A 37 -21.21 -15.75 2.24
C ARG A 37 -22.26 -14.75 1.75
N GLY A 38 -22.67 -14.89 0.49
CA GLY A 38 -23.72 -14.02 -0.07
C GLY A 38 -23.51 -13.76 -1.55
N THR A 39 -24.34 -12.91 -2.12
CA THR A 39 -24.37 -12.59 -3.55
C THR A 39 -23.78 -11.23 -3.88
N SER A 40 -23.49 -10.41 -2.86
CA SER A 40 -22.94 -9.07 -3.04
C SER A 40 -21.97 -8.69 -1.91
N LEU A 41 -21.07 -7.76 -2.24
CA LEU A 41 -20.15 -7.13 -1.30
C LEU A 41 -20.00 -5.66 -1.66
N LYS A 42 -20.09 -4.78 -0.66
CA LYS A 42 -19.75 -3.36 -0.80
C LYS A 42 -18.70 -2.97 0.23
N MET A 43 -17.79 -2.10 -0.16
CA MET A 43 -16.80 -1.49 0.73
C MET A 43 -17.30 -0.12 1.20
N TYR A 44 -17.21 0.12 2.50
CA TYR A 44 -17.42 1.43 3.10
C TYR A 44 -16.06 2.01 3.50
N ALA A 45 -15.75 3.19 3.00
CA ALA A 45 -14.53 3.92 3.29
C ALA A 45 -14.83 5.42 3.43
N LYS A 46 -13.86 6.17 3.93
CA LYS A 46 -13.94 7.63 3.91
C LYS A 46 -13.92 8.11 2.45
N PRO A 47 -14.72 9.12 2.09
CA PRO A 47 -14.57 9.80 0.81
C PRO A 47 -13.12 10.26 0.58
N MET A 48 -12.67 10.28 -0.64
CA MET A 48 -11.29 10.65 -1.02
C MET A 48 -10.21 9.70 -0.48
N SER A 49 -10.53 8.43 -0.23
CA SER A 49 -9.55 7.39 0.18
C SER A 49 -8.68 6.86 -0.97
N GLY A 50 -8.89 7.34 -2.20
CA GLY A 50 -8.02 7.02 -3.34
C GLY A 50 -8.44 5.78 -4.11
N PHE A 51 -7.46 5.00 -4.59
CA PHE A 51 -7.65 3.92 -5.56
C PHE A 51 -7.28 2.56 -4.95
N PHE A 52 -8.04 1.53 -5.34
CA PHE A 52 -7.84 0.17 -4.86
C PHE A 52 -7.97 -0.83 -6.00
N MET A 53 -7.11 -1.84 -6.01
CA MET A 53 -7.33 -3.06 -6.82
C MET A 53 -8.12 -4.06 -6.01
N VAL A 54 -9.15 -4.62 -6.63
CA VAL A 54 -10.06 -5.60 -6.03
C VAL A 54 -9.98 -6.90 -6.80
N LYS A 55 -9.88 -8.00 -6.07
CA LYS A 55 -9.99 -9.36 -6.62
C LYS A 55 -11.02 -10.13 -5.82
N ILE A 56 -12.02 -10.68 -6.51
CA ILE A 56 -13.02 -11.59 -5.93
C ILE A 56 -12.70 -12.99 -6.43
N ASP A 57 -12.45 -13.91 -5.52
CA ASP A 57 -12.04 -15.30 -5.81
C ASP A 57 -10.87 -15.37 -6.81
N ASN A 58 -11.04 -16.10 -7.90
CA ASN A 58 -10.06 -16.22 -8.97
C ASN A 58 -10.37 -15.35 -10.20
N ALA A 59 -11.34 -14.43 -10.09
CA ALA A 59 -11.66 -13.51 -11.19
C ALA A 59 -10.49 -12.54 -11.48
N ALA A 60 -10.52 -11.95 -12.67
CA ALA A 60 -9.57 -10.89 -13.02
C ALA A 60 -9.70 -9.70 -12.03
N PRO A 61 -8.59 -9.13 -11.57
CA PRO A 61 -8.64 -7.96 -10.70
C PRO A 61 -9.14 -6.73 -11.47
N PHE A 62 -9.78 -5.82 -10.75
CA PHE A 62 -10.27 -4.56 -11.30
C PHE A 62 -10.00 -3.41 -10.33
N LYS A 63 -9.90 -2.20 -10.87
CA LYS A 63 -9.64 -0.98 -10.09
C LYS A 63 -10.94 -0.29 -9.70
N ILE A 64 -11.01 0.18 -8.47
CA ILE A 64 -12.08 1.05 -7.96
C ILE A 64 -11.49 2.31 -7.37
N SER A 65 -12.33 3.33 -7.17
CA SER A 65 -11.90 4.57 -6.52
C SER A 65 -12.91 5.07 -5.51
N PHE A 66 -12.39 5.73 -4.47
CA PHE A 66 -13.09 6.64 -3.58
C PHE A 66 -12.54 8.05 -3.83
N ASN A 67 -12.75 8.56 -5.03
CA ASN A 67 -12.13 9.81 -5.50
C ASN A 67 -13.11 11.00 -5.59
N SER A 68 -14.33 10.82 -5.07
CA SER A 68 -15.33 11.87 -4.95
C SER A 68 -15.56 12.24 -3.48
N PRO A 69 -15.83 13.51 -3.15
CA PRO A 69 -16.17 13.93 -1.79
C PRO A 69 -17.44 13.29 -1.23
N SER A 70 -18.33 12.78 -2.09
CA SER A 70 -19.60 12.14 -1.70
C SER A 70 -19.52 10.63 -1.62
N ASP A 71 -18.50 9.99 -2.25
CA ASP A 71 -18.46 8.54 -2.38
C ASP A 71 -17.86 7.90 -1.12
N SER A 72 -18.72 7.29 -0.33
CA SER A 72 -18.32 6.52 0.85
C SER A 72 -18.58 5.02 0.72
N ILE A 73 -19.40 4.59 -0.24
CA ILE A 73 -19.76 3.19 -0.46
C ILE A 73 -19.58 2.83 -1.93
N VAL A 74 -18.71 1.85 -2.20
CA VAL A 74 -18.47 1.32 -3.55
C VAL A 74 -18.83 -0.16 -3.57
N THR A 75 -19.55 -0.57 -4.62
CA THR A 75 -19.90 -1.97 -4.84
C THR A 75 -18.70 -2.73 -5.42
N LEU A 76 -18.29 -3.79 -4.72
CA LEU A 76 -17.18 -4.66 -5.13
C LEU A 76 -17.66 -5.87 -5.92
N ALA A 77 -18.84 -6.37 -5.61
CA ALA A 77 -19.42 -7.52 -6.29
C ALA A 77 -20.95 -7.49 -6.20
N THR A 78 -21.62 -8.01 -7.24
CA THR A 78 -23.07 -8.25 -7.30
C THR A 78 -23.34 -9.51 -8.11
N ALA A 79 -24.52 -10.08 -7.91
CA ALA A 79 -25.00 -11.24 -8.67
C ALA A 79 -24.05 -12.45 -8.62
N LEU A 80 -23.29 -12.59 -7.54
CA LEU A 80 -22.51 -13.80 -7.26
C LEU A 80 -23.47 -14.95 -6.90
N ASN A 81 -23.00 -16.19 -7.00
CA ASN A 81 -23.71 -17.34 -6.42
C ASN A 81 -23.77 -17.18 -4.89
N ASP A 82 -24.86 -17.65 -4.25
CA ASP A 82 -24.97 -17.61 -2.79
C ASP A 82 -24.11 -18.67 -2.12
N THR A 83 -22.80 -18.47 -2.15
CA THR A 83 -21.79 -19.36 -1.58
C THR A 83 -20.73 -18.54 -0.85
N VAL A 84 -19.63 -19.19 -0.46
CA VAL A 84 -18.48 -18.51 0.16
C VAL A 84 -17.58 -17.93 -0.94
N HIS A 85 -17.26 -16.65 -0.80
CA HIS A 85 -16.36 -15.90 -1.65
C HIS A 85 -15.23 -15.30 -0.85
N THR A 86 -14.10 -15.04 -1.49
CA THR A 86 -12.96 -14.33 -0.89
C THR A 86 -12.70 -13.04 -1.65
N ALA A 87 -12.66 -11.94 -0.93
CA ALA A 87 -12.28 -10.63 -1.47
C ALA A 87 -10.88 -10.26 -0.98
N THR A 88 -10.05 -9.76 -1.88
CA THR A 88 -8.78 -9.10 -1.58
C THR A 88 -8.83 -7.71 -2.18
N ILE A 89 -8.70 -6.70 -1.34
CA ILE A 89 -8.70 -5.29 -1.69
C ILE A 89 -7.33 -4.72 -1.33
N MET A 90 -6.65 -4.09 -2.28
CA MET A 90 -5.31 -3.52 -2.08
C MET A 90 -5.35 -2.02 -2.37
N ASN A 91 -4.94 -1.20 -1.40
CA ASN A 91 -4.59 0.19 -1.66
C ASN A 91 -3.42 0.25 -2.63
N VAL A 92 -3.57 0.92 -3.77
CA VAL A 92 -2.56 0.86 -4.83
C VAL A 92 -1.76 2.13 -4.99
N ILE A 93 -2.09 3.17 -4.23
CA ILE A 93 -1.39 4.45 -4.25
C ILE A 93 -0.70 4.75 -2.91
N GLU A 94 0.37 5.51 -2.96
CA GLU A 94 0.84 6.22 -1.79
C GLU A 94 -0.13 7.38 -1.50
N ALA A 95 -0.66 7.43 -0.29
CA ALA A 95 -1.63 8.45 0.05
C ALA A 95 -0.93 9.70 0.62
N PHE A 96 -0.09 10.36 -0.20
CA PHE A 96 0.73 11.48 0.24
C PHE A 96 -0.10 12.67 0.73
N HIS A 97 -1.18 12.97 0.04
CA HIS A 97 -2.11 14.07 0.37
C HIS A 97 -3.45 13.59 0.90
N ARG A 98 -3.59 12.28 1.10
CA ARG A 98 -4.83 11.64 1.53
C ARG A 98 -4.64 10.93 2.85
N GLN A 99 -5.75 10.67 3.51
CA GLN A 99 -5.78 9.80 4.70
C GLN A 99 -6.88 8.76 4.49
N PRO A 100 -6.57 7.66 3.79
CA PRO A 100 -7.52 6.58 3.58
C PRO A 100 -8.00 5.99 4.89
N GLU A 101 -9.31 5.73 4.96
CA GLU A 101 -9.94 5.09 6.10
C GLU A 101 -10.91 4.02 5.60
N PHE A 102 -10.60 2.78 5.91
CA PHE A 102 -11.54 1.69 5.71
C PHE A 102 -12.48 1.64 6.91
N LYS A 103 -13.78 1.69 6.64
CA LYS A 103 -14.85 1.73 7.67
C LYS A 103 -15.66 0.44 7.75
N GLY A 104 -15.42 -0.53 6.85
CA GLY A 104 -16.05 -1.83 6.91
C GLY A 104 -16.66 -2.31 5.61
N PHE A 105 -17.44 -3.39 5.72
CA PHE A 105 -18.15 -3.97 4.60
C PHE A 105 -19.67 -3.97 4.80
N LEU A 106 -20.39 -3.92 3.68
CA LEU A 106 -21.82 -4.18 3.66
C LEU A 106 -22.07 -5.45 2.84
N LEU A 107 -22.83 -6.35 3.45
CA LEU A 107 -23.26 -7.62 2.86
C LEU A 107 -24.77 -7.64 2.70
N ASP A 108 -25.27 -8.63 1.98
CA ASP A 108 -26.70 -8.91 1.89
C ASP A 108 -27.32 -9.12 3.28
N LYS A 109 -28.61 -8.84 3.39
CA LYS A 109 -29.33 -9.00 4.66
C LYS A 109 -29.20 -10.43 5.22
N GLY A 110 -28.77 -10.54 6.46
CA GLY A 110 -28.57 -11.82 7.15
C GLY A 110 -27.31 -12.58 6.78
N LYS A 111 -26.45 -12.02 5.91
CA LYS A 111 -25.15 -12.61 5.56
C LYS A 111 -24.04 -12.07 6.43
N ASN A 112 -22.97 -12.87 6.59
CA ASN A 112 -21.84 -12.54 7.48
C ASN A 112 -20.51 -12.92 6.82
N LEU A 113 -19.41 -12.41 7.40
CA LEU A 113 -18.09 -12.93 7.13
C LEU A 113 -17.94 -14.35 7.67
N VAL A 114 -17.14 -15.14 7.00
CA VAL A 114 -16.69 -16.46 7.44
C VAL A 114 -15.18 -16.46 7.66
N SER A 115 -14.66 -17.49 8.33
CA SER A 115 -13.21 -17.59 8.57
C SER A 115 -12.46 -17.56 7.23
N PRO A 116 -11.55 -16.61 7.03
CA PRO A 116 -10.77 -16.53 5.80
C PRO A 116 -9.70 -17.63 5.77
N PRO A 117 -9.18 -17.98 4.58
CA PRO A 117 -8.00 -18.81 4.45
C PRO A 117 -6.79 -18.20 5.17
N ASN A 118 -5.87 -19.05 5.62
CA ASN A 118 -4.62 -18.57 6.20
C ASN A 118 -3.86 -17.67 5.21
N LEU A 119 -3.15 -16.69 5.76
CA LEU A 119 -2.24 -15.87 4.98
C LEU A 119 -1.05 -16.72 4.51
N PRO A 120 -0.43 -16.37 3.36
CA PRO A 120 0.83 -16.97 2.96
C PRO A 120 1.85 -16.93 4.09
N GLN A 121 2.65 -17.99 4.24
CA GLN A 121 3.65 -18.06 5.32
C GLN A 121 4.87 -17.19 5.02
N ARG A 122 5.28 -17.12 3.75
CA ARG A 122 6.41 -16.30 3.31
C ARG A 122 6.08 -14.82 3.44
N LYS A 123 7.03 -14.02 3.92
CA LYS A 123 6.89 -12.61 4.19
C LYS A 123 8.03 -11.82 3.56
N ILE A 124 7.71 -10.90 2.69
CA ILE A 124 8.69 -10.03 2.03
C ILE A 124 8.36 -8.59 2.37
N GLU A 125 9.34 -7.84 2.85
CA GLU A 125 9.25 -6.40 3.00
C GLU A 125 9.96 -5.72 1.83
N PHE A 126 9.29 -4.75 1.21
CA PHE A 126 9.84 -3.93 0.13
C PHE A 126 9.95 -2.49 0.62
N ILE A 127 11.17 -1.98 0.66
CA ILE A 127 11.47 -0.61 1.07
C ILE A 127 11.91 0.13 -0.18
N GLY A 128 11.25 1.27 -0.51
CA GLY A 128 11.56 1.93 -1.77
C GLY A 128 10.99 3.33 -1.96
N ASN A 129 11.08 3.78 -3.19
CA ASN A 129 10.64 5.09 -3.64
C ASN A 129 9.50 4.97 -4.68
N SER A 130 9.36 5.95 -5.58
CA SER A 130 8.33 5.99 -6.63
C SER A 130 8.30 4.73 -7.52
N ILE A 131 9.45 4.10 -7.78
CA ILE A 131 9.52 2.85 -8.56
C ILE A 131 8.77 1.73 -7.83
N THR A 132 8.89 1.69 -6.51
CA THR A 132 8.19 0.72 -5.67
C THR A 132 6.71 1.06 -5.52
N CYS A 133 6.35 2.35 -5.42
CA CYS A 133 4.96 2.81 -5.38
C CYS A 133 4.20 2.49 -6.67
N GLY A 134 4.88 2.47 -7.82
CA GLY A 134 4.25 2.34 -9.13
C GLY A 134 3.80 3.67 -9.73
N TYR A 135 4.59 4.72 -9.46
CA TYR A 135 4.39 6.07 -9.97
C TYR A 135 4.27 6.07 -11.50
N GLY A 136 3.11 6.47 -12.02
CA GLY A 136 2.85 6.56 -13.45
C GLY A 136 2.87 5.22 -14.22
N ILE A 137 2.79 4.07 -13.55
CA ILE A 137 2.90 2.76 -14.22
C ILE A 137 1.74 2.47 -15.19
N GLU A 138 0.62 3.14 -15.02
CA GLU A 138 -0.55 3.07 -15.92
C GLU A 138 -0.62 4.25 -16.91
N SER A 139 0.40 5.12 -16.97
CA SER A 139 0.49 6.19 -17.98
C SER A 139 0.66 5.59 -19.38
N VAL A 140 0.06 6.23 -20.37
CA VAL A 140 0.12 5.79 -21.76
C VAL A 140 1.44 6.24 -22.40
N GLU A 141 1.83 7.50 -22.13
CA GLU A 141 3.05 8.11 -22.68
C GLU A 141 4.02 8.47 -21.55
N ALA A 142 5.31 8.38 -21.84
CA ALA A 142 6.35 8.74 -20.87
C ALA A 142 6.33 10.23 -20.47
N SER A 143 5.71 11.08 -21.29
CA SER A 143 5.54 12.52 -21.06
C SER A 143 4.28 12.87 -20.27
N ASP A 144 3.41 11.90 -19.98
CA ASP A 144 2.18 12.16 -19.23
C ASP A 144 2.52 12.72 -17.84
N PRO A 145 1.81 13.74 -17.38
CA PRO A 145 1.97 14.21 -16.01
C PRO A 145 1.52 13.12 -15.03
N PHE A 146 2.19 13.07 -13.89
CA PHE A 146 1.76 12.18 -12.81
C PHE A 146 0.35 12.51 -12.33
N THR A 147 -0.45 11.47 -12.17
CA THR A 147 -1.71 11.51 -11.45
C THR A 147 -1.80 10.29 -10.52
N GLU A 148 -2.49 10.42 -9.40
CA GLU A 148 -2.75 9.27 -8.50
C GLU A 148 -3.53 8.15 -9.22
N GLU A 149 -4.28 8.49 -10.27
CA GLU A 149 -5.02 7.53 -11.09
C GLU A 149 -4.10 6.61 -11.87
N THR A 150 -2.93 7.10 -12.30
CA THR A 150 -1.94 6.32 -13.06
C THR A 150 -0.93 5.62 -12.17
N GLU A 151 -0.95 5.84 -10.87
CA GLU A 151 -0.17 5.07 -9.90
C GLU A 151 -0.85 3.74 -9.59
N ASN A 152 -0.08 2.65 -9.61
CA ASN A 152 -0.63 1.34 -9.27
C ASN A 152 0.42 0.34 -8.80
N LEU A 153 0.57 0.19 -7.50
CA LEU A 153 1.49 -0.77 -6.90
C LEU A 153 1.20 -2.22 -7.34
N TYR A 154 -0.03 -2.56 -7.67
CA TYR A 154 -0.41 -3.91 -8.07
C TYR A 154 0.43 -4.44 -9.24
N TYR A 155 0.89 -3.57 -10.13
CA TYR A 155 1.69 -3.89 -11.31
C TYR A 155 3.19 -3.70 -11.12
N THR A 156 3.65 -3.30 -9.93
CA THR A 156 5.08 -3.15 -9.66
C THR A 156 5.76 -4.49 -9.42
N TYR A 157 7.09 -4.44 -9.51
CA TYR A 157 7.95 -5.60 -9.20
C TYR A 157 7.65 -6.18 -7.81
N ALA A 158 7.38 -5.33 -6.82
CA ALA A 158 7.11 -5.75 -5.44
C ALA A 158 5.87 -6.66 -5.34
N ALA A 159 4.74 -6.19 -5.85
CA ALA A 159 3.50 -6.96 -5.80
C ALA A 159 3.50 -8.17 -6.74
N ILE A 160 4.14 -8.07 -7.91
CA ILE A 160 4.28 -9.20 -8.85
C ILE A 160 5.15 -10.30 -8.24
N THR A 161 6.32 -9.94 -7.68
CA THR A 161 7.22 -10.91 -7.04
C THR A 161 6.53 -11.63 -5.89
N ALA A 162 5.86 -10.89 -5.00
CA ALA A 162 5.14 -11.50 -3.88
C ALA A 162 4.05 -12.47 -4.35
N ARG A 163 3.26 -12.10 -5.37
CA ARG A 163 2.25 -13.00 -5.94
C ARG A 163 2.85 -14.27 -6.54
N ASN A 164 3.92 -14.15 -7.31
CA ASN A 164 4.59 -15.29 -7.94
C ASN A 164 5.24 -16.24 -6.92
N LEU A 165 5.71 -15.71 -5.80
CA LEU A 165 6.30 -16.49 -4.71
C LEU A 165 5.29 -16.97 -3.67
N HIS A 166 3.99 -16.69 -3.86
CA HIS A 166 2.95 -16.94 -2.86
C HIS A 166 3.34 -16.38 -1.47
N ALA A 167 3.78 -15.14 -1.45
CA ALA A 167 4.23 -14.43 -0.25
C ALA A 167 3.29 -13.27 0.11
N GLN A 168 3.27 -12.90 1.39
CA GLN A 168 2.78 -11.61 1.81
C GLN A 168 3.77 -10.54 1.32
N HIS A 169 3.29 -9.39 0.84
CA HIS A 169 4.13 -8.22 0.64
C HIS A 169 3.80 -7.15 1.68
N PHE A 170 4.84 -6.53 2.18
CA PHE A 170 4.77 -5.42 3.12
C PHE A 170 5.57 -4.29 2.50
N VAL A 171 4.94 -3.16 2.20
CA VAL A 171 5.58 -2.10 1.42
C VAL A 171 5.73 -0.85 2.24
N ILE A 172 6.97 -0.36 2.32
CA ILE A 172 7.35 0.90 2.96
C ILE A 172 7.99 1.75 1.87
N ALA A 173 7.16 2.53 1.19
CA ALA A 173 7.62 3.32 0.06
C ALA A 173 6.89 4.67 -0.01
N ARG A 174 7.60 5.67 -0.53
CA ARG A 174 7.09 7.01 -0.82
C ARG A 174 7.83 7.58 -2.03
N SER A 175 7.13 8.19 -2.94
CA SER A 175 7.74 8.88 -4.09
C SER A 175 8.65 10.02 -3.63
N GLY A 176 9.75 10.18 -4.33
CA GLY A 176 10.74 11.20 -4.03
C GLY A 176 11.63 10.92 -2.82
N ILE A 177 11.40 9.84 -2.04
CA ILE A 177 12.18 9.58 -0.84
C ILE A 177 13.58 9.04 -1.17
N GLY A 178 14.57 9.49 -0.43
CA GLY A 178 15.94 8.99 -0.44
C GLY A 178 16.36 8.37 0.88
N ILE A 179 17.61 7.96 0.96
CA ILE A 179 18.25 7.46 2.19
C ILE A 179 18.79 8.63 3.00
N TYR A 180 19.43 9.55 2.33
CA TYR A 180 20.04 10.75 2.93
C TYR A 180 19.36 12.02 2.44
N ARG A 181 18.95 12.04 1.16
CA ARG A 181 18.37 13.21 0.51
C ARG A 181 17.21 12.80 -0.38
N ASN A 182 16.09 13.50 -0.24
CA ASN A 182 14.94 13.35 -1.12
C ASN A 182 15.23 13.95 -2.51
N TYR A 183 14.36 13.65 -3.47
CA TYR A 183 14.43 14.19 -4.83
C TYR A 183 14.56 15.71 -4.80
N ASN A 184 15.58 16.23 -5.51
CA ASN A 184 15.95 17.65 -5.51
C ASN A 184 16.18 18.26 -4.13
N GLY A 185 16.47 17.44 -3.13
CA GLY A 185 16.73 17.90 -1.76
C GLY A 185 18.08 18.60 -1.60
N PRO A 186 18.30 19.28 -0.46
CA PRO A 186 19.51 20.03 -0.21
C PRO A 186 20.74 19.12 -0.03
N ARG A 187 21.95 19.70 -0.20
CA ARG A 187 23.21 18.98 -0.06
C ARG A 187 23.40 18.35 1.31
N GLU A 188 22.93 19.03 2.33
CA GLU A 188 23.05 18.65 3.75
C GLU A 188 22.13 17.50 4.15
N GLY A 189 21.35 16.99 3.20
CA GLY A 189 20.36 15.93 3.43
C GLY A 189 18.95 16.46 3.71
N SER A 190 17.98 15.57 3.71
CA SER A 190 16.58 15.88 4.00
C SER A 190 16.18 15.23 5.34
N PRO A 191 15.48 15.95 6.22
CA PRO A 191 15.14 15.42 7.54
C PRO A 191 14.08 14.31 7.52
N ASP A 192 13.31 14.20 6.44
CA ASP A 192 12.20 13.27 6.25
C ASP A 192 12.53 12.13 5.25
N CYS A 193 13.79 11.71 5.21
CA CYS A 193 14.25 10.58 4.42
C CYS A 193 13.74 9.23 4.97
N MET A 194 14.00 8.15 4.24
CA MET A 194 13.54 6.81 4.60
C MET A 194 13.92 6.42 6.04
N PRO A 195 15.11 6.67 6.58
CA PRO A 195 15.42 6.33 7.98
C PRO A 195 14.48 6.98 8.99
N ALA A 196 14.05 8.23 8.76
CA ALA A 196 13.11 8.93 9.64
C ALA A 196 11.66 8.44 9.48
N MET A 197 11.30 7.97 8.27
CA MET A 197 9.97 7.49 7.97
C MET A 197 9.77 6.02 8.38
N TYR A 198 10.84 5.22 8.36
CA TYR A 198 10.75 3.76 8.45
C TYR A 198 10.09 3.24 9.74
N ASN A 199 10.18 3.98 10.84
CA ASN A 199 9.56 3.57 12.10
C ASN A 199 8.11 4.04 12.28
N GLN A 200 7.54 4.78 11.31
CA GLN A 200 6.19 5.34 11.43
C GLN A 200 5.12 4.32 10.97
N THR A 201 4.00 4.27 11.69
CA THR A 201 2.82 3.48 11.28
C THR A 201 2.15 4.06 10.05
N LEU A 202 2.03 5.37 10.00
CA LEU A 202 1.60 6.16 8.85
C LEU A 202 2.74 7.10 8.49
N PHE A 203 3.19 7.13 7.25
CA PHE A 203 4.27 8.04 6.87
C PHE A 203 3.80 9.51 7.02
N ASN A 204 4.73 10.40 7.34
CA ASN A 204 4.48 11.79 7.70
C ASN A 204 3.64 11.97 9.00
N ASP A 205 3.53 10.94 9.83
CA ASP A 205 2.90 11.01 11.15
C ASP A 205 3.79 10.30 12.19
N SER A 206 4.62 11.09 12.87
CA SER A 206 5.51 10.59 13.93
C SER A 206 4.81 10.27 15.25
N SER A 207 3.49 10.52 15.35
CA SER A 207 2.72 10.28 16.58
C SER A 207 2.46 8.82 16.87
N GLU A 208 2.67 7.93 15.87
CA GLU A 208 2.46 6.49 16.02
C GLU A 208 3.63 5.71 15.44
N ILE A 209 4.41 5.13 16.33
CA ILE A 209 5.52 4.26 15.95
C ILE A 209 4.99 2.86 15.63
N TRP A 210 5.52 2.28 14.56
CA TRP A 210 5.19 0.92 14.15
C TRP A 210 5.74 -0.11 15.15
N ASP A 211 4.91 -1.04 15.56
CA ASP A 211 5.32 -2.21 16.33
C ASP A 211 5.88 -3.28 15.39
N PHE A 212 7.19 -3.37 15.29
CA PHE A 212 7.89 -4.31 14.41
C PHE A 212 7.63 -5.78 14.74
N SER A 213 7.16 -6.11 15.93
CA SER A 213 6.80 -7.49 16.29
C SER A 213 5.58 -8.01 15.52
N ARG A 214 4.76 -7.12 14.97
CA ARG A 214 3.55 -7.46 14.19
C ARG A 214 3.86 -8.04 12.80
N TYR A 215 5.05 -7.76 12.27
CA TYR A 215 5.48 -8.30 10.99
C TYR A 215 6.99 -8.46 10.96
N ILE A 216 7.45 -9.70 10.97
CA ILE A 216 8.87 -10.06 10.86
C ILE A 216 9.04 -10.67 9.47
N PRO A 217 9.71 -9.99 8.52
CA PRO A 217 9.91 -10.48 7.16
C PRO A 217 10.95 -11.59 7.12
N ASP A 218 10.78 -12.54 6.19
CA ASP A 218 11.81 -13.52 5.83
C ASP A 218 12.87 -12.91 4.90
N VAL A 219 12.46 -11.94 4.09
CA VAL A 219 13.31 -11.22 3.13
C VAL A 219 12.97 -9.74 3.14
N VAL A 220 14.00 -8.90 3.13
CA VAL A 220 13.87 -7.44 2.93
C VAL A 220 14.52 -7.08 1.60
N CYS A 221 13.78 -6.39 0.75
CA CYS A 221 14.23 -5.86 -0.53
C CYS A 221 14.26 -4.34 -0.48
N ILE A 222 15.43 -3.73 -0.65
CA ILE A 222 15.61 -2.27 -0.60
C ILE A 222 15.92 -1.76 -2.00
N ASN A 223 15.11 -0.81 -2.50
CA ASN A 223 15.29 -0.14 -3.79
C ASN A 223 15.25 1.39 -3.56
N LEU A 224 16.38 1.94 -3.18
CA LEU A 224 16.60 3.36 -2.86
C LEU A 224 17.87 3.87 -3.54
N GLY A 225 18.17 5.16 -3.39
CA GLY A 225 19.39 5.81 -3.90
C GLY A 225 19.14 6.71 -5.11
N THR A 226 18.15 6.41 -5.95
CA THR A 226 17.86 7.21 -7.15
C THR A 226 17.60 8.68 -6.82
N ASN A 227 16.84 8.95 -5.76
CA ASN A 227 16.52 10.32 -5.37
C ASN A 227 17.72 11.04 -4.72
N ASP A 228 18.59 10.31 -4.04
CA ASP A 228 19.80 10.84 -3.42
C ASP A 228 20.74 11.47 -4.43
N THR A 229 20.75 10.96 -5.66
CA THR A 229 21.60 11.41 -6.77
C THR A 229 20.89 12.36 -7.74
N SER A 230 19.66 12.75 -7.47
CA SER A 230 18.84 13.55 -8.40
C SER A 230 19.32 15.00 -8.57
N THR A 231 19.98 15.56 -7.55
CA THR A 231 20.47 16.95 -7.59
C THR A 231 21.86 16.97 -8.23
N PRO A 232 22.07 17.65 -9.37
CA PRO A 232 23.37 17.75 -10.03
C PRO A 232 24.45 18.29 -9.10
N GLY A 233 25.66 17.70 -9.13
CA GLY A 233 26.81 18.11 -8.34
C GLY A 233 26.77 17.68 -6.86
N TYR A 234 25.75 16.95 -6.43
CA TYR A 234 25.59 16.47 -5.05
C TYR A 234 25.55 14.94 -4.98
N CYS A 235 26.37 14.27 -5.77
CA CYS A 235 26.42 12.82 -5.76
C CYS A 235 27.13 12.31 -4.50
N LEU A 236 26.44 11.62 -3.62
CA LEU A 236 27.02 10.99 -2.45
C LEU A 236 27.97 9.83 -2.79
N LEU A 237 27.77 9.17 -3.92
CA LEU A 237 28.62 8.07 -4.39
C LEU A 237 30.06 8.52 -4.66
N TYR A 238 30.27 9.77 -5.06
CA TYR A 238 31.60 10.34 -5.23
C TYR A 238 32.34 10.61 -3.92
N THR A 239 31.63 10.67 -2.82
CA THR A 239 32.21 10.98 -1.49
C THR A 239 32.25 9.76 -0.58
N SER A 240 31.65 8.64 -0.98
CA SER A 240 31.54 7.44 -0.15
C SER A 240 31.96 6.15 -0.86
N ASP A 241 32.49 6.24 -2.08
CA ASP A 241 32.97 5.05 -2.79
C ASP A 241 34.33 4.64 -2.21
N ALA A 242 34.31 3.61 -1.37
CA ALA A 242 35.52 2.98 -0.85
C ALA A 242 36.41 2.37 -1.96
N ALA A 243 35.96 2.32 -3.21
CA ALA A 243 36.74 1.85 -4.36
C ALA A 243 37.73 2.93 -4.83
N ASP A 244 37.47 4.21 -4.58
CA ASP A 244 38.40 5.30 -4.92
C ASP A 244 39.58 5.42 -3.95
N ASP A 245 39.51 4.79 -2.77
CA ASP A 245 40.59 4.75 -1.78
C ASP A 245 41.65 3.68 -2.10
N LEU A 246 41.52 2.95 -3.20
CA LEU A 246 42.43 1.89 -3.62
C LEU A 246 43.37 2.26 -4.78
N THR A 247 43.44 3.53 -5.16
CA THR A 247 44.39 4.01 -6.20
C THR A 247 45.49 4.90 -5.64
#